data_fbb1db33e176cc33dd75fc1696ecbb83
#
_entry.id   fbb1db33e176cc33dd75fc1696ecbb83
#
_cell.length_a   1.000
_cell.length_b   1.000
_cell.length_c   1.000
_cell.angle_alpha   90.00
_cell.angle_beta   90.00
_cell.angle_gamma   90.00
#
_symmetry.space_group_name_H-M   'P 1'
#
loop_
_entity.id
_entity.type
_entity.pdbx_description
1 polymer ?
#
loop_
_entity_poly.entity_id
_entity_poly.type
_entity_poly.pdbx_seq_one_letter_code
_entity_poly.pdbx_strand_id
1 'polypeptide(L)'
;MKEKTALVIQGGALKSIFTSGVLDAFMAARFDPFDIYIGVSGGSMCLSYYLAKQFHLTYHIISTIFTDSKFISLKHLFTTEGYVNLQYLETYAMTHYPLDMKAALKRAKQAHVEIVATNMKNGDPVYIRPDKHNWHKALRASSTLPFLTKGYCQFDGMKLMDGGWSDPIPVKRAVDLGAKKIVVIRTMPADLKLEWSYFGWFGGLWHKENPQLSRRFSEDHEYYNASIDYIASNPKNIDIVQIAPEKHLTTSSYSTSKHKIISDYRLGVDFGMQFLHSYHQGSE
;
A
#
# COMPACT_ATOMS: atom_id res chain seq x y z
N MET A 1 -25.77 16.34 -3.62
CA MET A 1 -25.21 14.98 -3.36
C MET A 1 -24.12 15.14 -2.31
N LYS A 2 -24.04 14.23 -1.33
CA LYS A 2 -22.96 14.26 -0.33
C LYS A 2 -21.61 14.11 -1.05
N GLU A 3 -20.65 14.97 -0.71
CA GLU A 3 -19.30 14.86 -1.23
C GLU A 3 -18.66 13.55 -0.76
N LYS A 4 -18.05 12.80 -1.69
CA LYS A 4 -17.37 11.55 -1.37
C LYS A 4 -16.02 11.81 -0.75
N THR A 5 -15.70 11.03 0.28
CA THR A 5 -14.40 11.04 0.95
C THR A 5 -13.64 9.76 0.62
N ALA A 6 -12.36 9.88 0.28
CA ALA A 6 -11.49 8.75 -0.03
C ALA A 6 -10.36 8.58 1.00
N LEU A 7 -9.98 7.32 1.25
CA LEU A 7 -8.74 6.94 1.91
C LEU A 7 -7.83 6.25 0.89
N VAL A 8 -6.69 6.87 0.64
CA VAL A 8 -5.63 6.37 -0.25
C VAL A 8 -4.43 5.96 0.59
N ILE A 9 -3.94 4.73 0.39
CA ILE A 9 -2.86 4.17 1.23
C ILE A 9 -1.71 3.73 0.34
N GLN A 10 -0.59 4.44 0.46
CA GLN A 10 0.67 4.10 -0.22
C GLN A 10 1.23 2.77 0.29
N GLY A 11 1.87 2.01 -0.61
CA GLY A 11 2.66 0.84 -0.25
C GLY A 11 3.98 1.20 0.45
N GLY A 12 4.78 0.18 0.76
CA GLY A 12 6.09 0.41 1.38
C GLY A 12 6.70 -0.83 2.06
N ALA A 13 6.16 -2.01 1.79
CA ALA A 13 6.58 -3.25 2.44
C ALA A 13 6.60 -3.11 3.98
N LEU A 14 7.75 -3.33 4.66
CA LEU A 14 7.83 -3.19 6.13
C LEU A 14 7.58 -1.76 6.63
N LYS A 15 7.78 -0.72 5.80
CA LYS A 15 7.43 0.66 6.15
C LYS A 15 5.93 0.86 6.42
N SER A 16 5.07 -0.05 5.96
CA SER A 16 3.64 -0.05 6.26
C SER A 16 3.32 -0.22 7.75
N ILE A 17 4.33 -0.43 8.59
CA ILE A 17 4.19 -0.39 10.05
C ILE A 17 3.72 1.00 10.53
N PHE A 18 4.17 2.09 9.90
CA PHE A 18 3.66 3.44 10.16
C PHE A 18 2.17 3.54 9.79
N THR A 19 1.80 3.04 8.62
CA THR A 19 0.38 2.96 8.18
C THR A 19 -0.48 2.19 9.17
N SER A 20 0.05 1.06 9.69
CA SER A 20 -0.64 0.28 10.73
C SER A 20 -0.94 1.13 11.97
N GLY A 21 0.02 1.93 12.43
CA GLY A 21 -0.18 2.85 13.56
C GLY A 21 -1.26 3.88 13.29
N VAL A 22 -1.25 4.53 12.13
CA VAL A 22 -2.28 5.51 11.73
C VAL A 22 -3.68 4.88 11.72
N LEU A 23 -3.82 3.70 11.10
CA LEU A 23 -5.11 3.01 10.99
C LEU A 23 -5.59 2.47 12.34
N ASP A 24 -4.68 2.08 13.23
CA ASP A 24 -5.03 1.67 14.60
C ASP A 24 -5.54 2.87 15.41
N ALA A 25 -4.98 4.07 15.25
CA ALA A 25 -5.53 5.30 15.83
C ALA A 25 -6.94 5.58 15.30
N PHE A 26 -7.17 5.42 13.99
CA PHE A 26 -8.50 5.57 13.40
C PHE A 26 -9.50 4.55 13.96
N MET A 27 -9.10 3.29 14.09
CA MET A 27 -9.96 2.24 14.67
C MET A 27 -10.28 2.52 16.15
N ALA A 28 -9.30 2.95 16.94
CA ALA A 28 -9.51 3.31 18.35
C ALA A 28 -10.51 4.46 18.51
N ALA A 29 -10.46 5.46 17.63
CA ALA A 29 -11.39 6.57 17.57
C ALA A 29 -12.72 6.24 16.85
N ARG A 30 -12.89 5.03 16.32
CA ARG A 30 -14.03 4.63 15.46
C ARG A 30 -14.22 5.56 14.26
N PHE A 31 -13.12 6.10 13.75
CA PHE A 31 -13.12 7.03 12.65
C PHE A 31 -13.09 6.26 11.31
N ASP A 32 -14.16 6.33 10.55
CA ASP A 32 -14.32 5.61 9.27
C ASP A 32 -15.33 6.33 8.35
N PRO A 33 -15.07 7.61 7.96
CA PRO A 33 -16.02 8.41 7.16
C PRO A 33 -15.91 8.18 5.65
N PHE A 34 -15.12 7.22 5.20
CA PHE A 34 -14.70 7.09 3.80
C PHE A 34 -15.73 6.32 2.95
N ASP A 35 -15.99 6.85 1.76
CA ASP A 35 -16.83 6.23 0.73
C ASP A 35 -15.98 5.43 -0.28
N ILE A 36 -14.67 5.73 -0.37
CA ILE A 36 -13.70 5.13 -1.31
C ILE A 36 -12.43 4.75 -0.54
N TYR A 37 -11.92 3.55 -0.83
CA TYR A 37 -10.66 3.05 -0.27
C TYR A 37 -9.79 2.50 -1.39
N ILE A 38 -8.55 2.95 -1.46
CA ILE A 38 -7.58 2.46 -2.44
C ILE A 38 -6.26 2.17 -1.74
N GLY A 39 -5.83 0.91 -1.82
CA GLY A 39 -4.57 0.45 -1.21
C GLY A 39 -3.59 -0.11 -2.22
N VAL A 40 -2.29 0.10 -1.94
CA VAL A 40 -1.18 -0.38 -2.77
C VAL A 40 -0.26 -1.25 -1.94
N SER A 41 0.10 -2.45 -2.42
CA SER A 41 1.13 -3.30 -1.80
C SER A 41 0.89 -3.54 -0.30
N GLY A 42 1.89 -3.34 0.56
CA GLY A 42 1.73 -3.40 2.02
C GLY A 42 0.62 -2.50 2.58
N GLY A 43 0.31 -1.39 1.89
CA GLY A 43 -0.83 -0.52 2.23
C GLY A 43 -2.17 -1.20 2.01
N SER A 44 -2.31 -2.06 0.99
CA SER A 44 -3.53 -2.84 0.74
C SER A 44 -3.77 -3.89 1.82
N MET A 45 -2.70 -4.46 2.38
CA MET A 45 -2.79 -5.38 3.52
C MET A 45 -3.30 -4.63 4.76
N CYS A 46 -2.70 -3.48 5.10
CA CYS A 46 -3.16 -2.65 6.21
C CYS A 46 -4.63 -2.24 6.04
N LEU A 47 -5.02 -1.82 4.83
CA LEU A 47 -6.39 -1.49 4.49
C LEU A 47 -7.36 -2.65 4.75
N SER A 48 -6.98 -3.87 4.39
CA SER A 48 -7.85 -5.05 4.56
C SER A 48 -8.20 -5.31 6.02
N TYR A 49 -7.23 -5.23 6.92
CA TYR A 49 -7.46 -5.37 8.36
C TYR A 49 -8.22 -4.18 8.96
N TYR A 50 -8.00 -2.97 8.44
CA TYR A 50 -8.80 -1.80 8.81
C TYR A 50 -10.29 -1.96 8.44
N LEU A 51 -10.58 -2.40 7.21
CA LEU A 51 -11.94 -2.68 6.73
C LEU A 51 -12.62 -3.78 7.57
N ALA A 52 -11.85 -4.77 8.03
CA ALA A 52 -12.31 -5.82 8.93
C ALA A 52 -12.41 -5.37 10.39
N LYS A 53 -11.98 -4.14 10.74
CA LYS A 53 -11.91 -3.60 12.11
C LYS A 53 -11.10 -4.47 13.06
N GLN A 54 -10.05 -5.10 12.54
CA GLN A 54 -9.15 -5.98 13.28
C GLN A 54 -7.95 -5.17 13.82
N PHE A 55 -8.18 -4.53 14.95
CA PHE A 55 -7.21 -3.69 15.63
C PHE A 55 -5.90 -4.42 15.90
N HIS A 56 -4.77 -3.76 15.65
CA HIS A 56 -3.41 -4.19 15.99
C HIS A 56 -2.87 -5.42 15.23
N LEU A 57 -3.68 -6.08 14.37
CA LEU A 57 -3.25 -7.31 13.72
C LEU A 57 -2.13 -7.08 12.68
N THR A 58 -2.18 -5.99 11.92
CA THR A 58 -1.11 -5.67 10.97
C THR A 58 0.22 -5.43 11.67
N TYR A 59 0.21 -4.77 12.84
CA TYR A 59 1.39 -4.63 13.68
C TYR A 59 1.95 -6.00 14.09
N HIS A 60 1.11 -6.90 14.56
CA HIS A 60 1.55 -8.25 14.96
C HIS A 60 2.17 -9.02 13.79
N ILE A 61 1.54 -9.00 12.62
CA ILE A 61 2.07 -9.65 11.42
C ILE A 61 3.45 -9.09 11.09
N ILE A 62 3.58 -7.77 10.92
CA ILE A 62 4.83 -7.14 10.54
C ILE A 62 5.89 -7.36 11.61
N SER A 63 5.58 -7.15 12.91
CA SER A 63 6.54 -7.25 14.01
C SER A 63 7.05 -8.68 14.25
N THR A 64 6.32 -9.70 13.85
CA THR A 64 6.73 -11.09 13.98
C THR A 64 7.49 -11.56 12.74
N ILE A 65 6.96 -11.27 11.55
CA ILE A 65 7.46 -11.86 10.33
C ILE A 65 8.83 -11.32 9.90
N PHE A 66 9.16 -10.06 10.28
CA PHE A 66 10.44 -9.45 9.86
C PHE A 66 11.67 -10.11 10.51
N THR A 67 11.50 -10.78 11.65
CA THR A 67 12.58 -11.54 12.33
C THR A 67 12.71 -12.96 11.80
N ASP A 68 11.75 -13.42 10.99
CA ASP A 68 11.73 -14.78 10.48
C ASP A 68 12.51 -14.88 9.16
N SER A 69 13.61 -15.65 9.19
CA SER A 69 14.43 -15.90 8.01
C SER A 69 13.70 -16.64 6.88
N LYS A 70 12.52 -17.20 7.16
CA LYS A 70 11.63 -17.78 6.15
C LYS A 70 10.92 -16.73 5.33
N PHE A 71 10.80 -15.48 5.83
CA PHE A 71 10.17 -14.38 5.11
C PHE A 71 11.18 -13.63 4.24
N ILE A 72 12.30 -13.16 4.82
CA ILE A 72 13.35 -12.43 4.11
C ILE A 72 14.69 -13.13 4.32
N SER A 73 15.30 -13.61 3.25
CA SER A 73 16.62 -14.24 3.32
C SER A 73 17.36 -14.17 1.98
N LEU A 74 18.65 -13.84 2.04
CA LEU A 74 19.54 -13.93 0.88
C LEU A 74 19.64 -15.36 0.31
N LYS A 75 19.47 -16.40 1.15
CA LYS A 75 19.44 -17.80 0.72
C LYS A 75 18.31 -18.07 -0.27
N HIS A 76 17.19 -17.37 -0.13
CA HIS A 76 16.03 -17.51 -1.02
C HIS A 76 16.27 -16.99 -2.45
N LEU A 77 17.31 -16.17 -2.69
CA LEU A 77 17.69 -15.75 -4.04
C LEU A 77 18.04 -16.93 -4.95
N PHE A 78 18.50 -18.04 -4.37
CA PHE A 78 18.87 -19.27 -5.08
C PHE A 78 17.74 -20.31 -5.13
N THR A 79 16.55 -20.00 -4.60
CA THR A 79 15.36 -20.86 -4.61
C THR A 79 14.27 -20.27 -5.50
N THR A 80 13.13 -20.93 -5.61
CA THR A 80 11.93 -20.44 -6.32
C THR A 80 11.17 -19.36 -5.54
N GLU A 81 11.51 -19.11 -4.28
CA GLU A 81 10.75 -18.24 -3.38
C GLU A 81 11.12 -16.75 -3.53
N GLY A 82 12.36 -16.45 -3.98
CA GLY A 82 12.88 -15.08 -4.05
C GLY A 82 13.35 -14.53 -2.71
N TYR A 83 14.01 -13.35 -2.71
CA TYR A 83 14.50 -12.69 -1.50
C TYR A 83 13.41 -12.48 -0.43
N VAL A 84 12.19 -12.16 -0.88
CA VAL A 84 10.99 -12.00 -0.05
C VAL A 84 10.00 -13.11 -0.38
N ASN A 85 9.69 -13.96 0.59
CA ASN A 85 8.76 -15.07 0.44
C ASN A 85 7.33 -14.64 0.76
N LEU A 86 6.60 -14.17 -0.27
CA LEU A 86 5.19 -13.76 -0.11
C LEU A 86 4.26 -14.92 0.23
N GLN A 87 4.55 -16.12 -0.23
CA GLN A 87 3.74 -17.29 0.09
C GLN A 87 3.83 -17.62 1.58
N TYR A 88 5.01 -17.47 2.16
CA TYR A 88 5.19 -17.64 3.61
C TYR A 88 4.42 -16.56 4.37
N LEU A 89 4.53 -15.27 3.98
CA LEU A 89 3.76 -14.18 4.59
C LEU A 89 2.25 -14.47 4.57
N GLU A 90 1.73 -14.85 3.42
CA GLU A 90 0.30 -15.15 3.25
C GLU A 90 -0.13 -16.33 4.13
N THR A 91 0.60 -17.45 4.07
CA THR A 91 0.31 -18.63 4.89
C THR A 91 0.36 -18.29 6.38
N TYR A 92 1.38 -17.54 6.80
CA TYR A 92 1.54 -17.11 8.19
C TYR A 92 0.36 -16.23 8.64
N ALA A 93 0.01 -15.23 7.84
CA ALA A 93 -1.10 -14.33 8.14
C ALA A 93 -2.43 -15.08 8.20
N MET A 94 -2.70 -15.96 7.23
CA MET A 94 -3.93 -16.76 7.20
C MET A 94 -4.04 -17.74 8.39
N THR A 95 -2.91 -18.24 8.89
CA THR A 95 -2.90 -19.22 9.98
C THR A 95 -3.01 -18.57 11.34
N HIS A 96 -2.27 -17.46 11.57
CA HIS A 96 -2.15 -16.87 12.90
C HIS A 96 -3.03 -15.63 13.10
N TYR A 97 -3.31 -14.91 12.00
CA TYR A 97 -4.04 -13.64 12.01
C TYR A 97 -5.02 -13.59 10.82
N PRO A 98 -5.98 -14.54 10.73
CA PRO A 98 -6.88 -14.61 9.59
C PRO A 98 -7.70 -13.32 9.46
N LEU A 99 -7.83 -12.85 8.21
CA LEU A 99 -8.69 -11.71 7.90
C LEU A 99 -10.15 -12.11 8.16
N ASP A 100 -10.87 -11.32 8.97
CA ASP A 100 -12.32 -11.45 9.06
C ASP A 100 -12.96 -11.04 7.73
N MET A 101 -13.00 -12.00 6.82
CA MET A 101 -13.54 -11.81 5.48
C MET A 101 -14.99 -11.35 5.50
N LYS A 102 -15.79 -11.78 6.49
CA LYS A 102 -17.19 -11.36 6.62
C LYS A 102 -17.30 -9.87 6.93
N ALA A 103 -16.51 -9.38 7.87
CA ALA A 103 -16.48 -7.96 8.22
C ALA A 103 -15.91 -7.11 7.08
N ALA A 104 -14.79 -7.52 6.47
CA ALA A 104 -14.18 -6.83 5.32
C ALA A 104 -15.16 -6.73 4.14
N LEU A 105 -15.82 -7.82 3.76
CA LEU A 105 -16.82 -7.83 2.69
C LEU A 105 -18.05 -6.99 3.01
N LYS A 106 -18.49 -6.98 4.29
CA LYS A 106 -19.60 -6.11 4.72
C LYS A 106 -19.26 -4.64 4.44
N ARG A 107 -18.03 -4.21 4.78
CA ARG A 107 -17.58 -2.84 4.53
C ARG A 107 -17.41 -2.55 3.04
N ALA A 108 -16.84 -3.47 2.27
CA ALA A 108 -16.65 -3.35 0.83
C ALA A 108 -17.97 -3.29 0.03
N LYS A 109 -19.08 -3.78 0.58
CA LYS A 109 -20.43 -3.59 -0.02
C LYS A 109 -21.00 -2.20 0.22
N GLN A 110 -20.54 -1.50 1.25
CA GLN A 110 -21.03 -0.17 1.62
C GLN A 110 -20.17 0.96 1.04
N ALA A 111 -18.97 0.64 0.54
CA ALA A 111 -18.02 1.57 0.00
C ALA A 111 -17.35 1.02 -1.26
N HIS A 112 -16.69 1.89 -2.01
CA HIS A 112 -15.87 1.48 -3.15
C HIS A 112 -14.46 1.10 -2.66
N VAL A 113 -14.04 -0.14 -2.84
CA VAL A 113 -12.71 -0.62 -2.42
C VAL A 113 -11.93 -1.08 -3.64
N GLU A 114 -10.68 -0.62 -3.78
CA GLU A 114 -9.75 -1.04 -4.81
C GLU A 114 -8.39 -1.41 -4.23
N ILE A 115 -7.80 -2.47 -4.78
CA ILE A 115 -6.42 -2.90 -4.55
C ILE A 115 -5.67 -2.71 -5.86
N VAL A 116 -4.59 -1.94 -5.85
CA VAL A 116 -3.83 -1.59 -7.05
C VAL A 116 -2.78 -2.65 -7.36
N ALA A 117 -2.76 -3.12 -8.59
CA ALA A 117 -1.70 -3.95 -9.15
C ALA A 117 -1.23 -3.37 -10.49
N THR A 118 -0.14 -3.88 -11.03
CA THR A 118 0.41 -3.47 -12.34
C THR A 118 0.32 -4.62 -13.32
N ASN A 119 -0.23 -4.38 -14.52
CA ASN A 119 -0.27 -5.35 -15.60
C ASN A 119 1.12 -5.49 -16.25
N MET A 120 1.71 -6.67 -16.19
CA MET A 120 3.04 -6.91 -16.80
C MET A 120 3.05 -6.89 -18.33
N LYS A 121 1.89 -6.89 -18.98
CA LYS A 121 1.82 -6.81 -20.44
C LYS A 121 2.14 -5.41 -20.96
N ASN A 122 1.62 -4.38 -20.27
CA ASN A 122 1.68 -2.99 -20.74
C ASN A 122 2.13 -1.98 -19.67
N GLY A 123 2.35 -2.43 -18.42
CA GLY A 123 2.73 -1.55 -17.32
C GLY A 123 1.60 -0.68 -16.75
N ASP A 124 0.37 -0.86 -17.20
CA ASP A 124 -0.76 -0.06 -16.73
C ASP A 124 -1.26 -0.50 -15.36
N PRO A 125 -1.86 0.41 -14.56
CA PRO A 125 -2.49 0.07 -13.30
C PRO A 125 -3.74 -0.78 -13.53
N VAL A 126 -3.94 -1.76 -12.66
CA VAL A 126 -5.14 -2.58 -12.56
C VAL A 126 -5.74 -2.35 -11.18
N TYR A 127 -6.94 -1.79 -11.15
CA TYR A 127 -7.69 -1.53 -9.92
C TYR A 127 -8.65 -2.68 -9.64
N ILE A 128 -8.22 -3.59 -8.77
CA ILE A 128 -8.95 -4.81 -8.45
C ILE A 128 -9.98 -4.49 -7.37
N ARG A 129 -11.26 -4.76 -7.64
CA ARG A 129 -12.31 -4.74 -6.62
C ARG A 129 -12.33 -6.10 -5.90
N PRO A 130 -11.92 -6.15 -4.61
CA PRO A 130 -11.83 -7.41 -3.91
C PRO A 130 -13.20 -7.97 -3.56
N ASP A 131 -13.36 -9.28 -3.72
CA ASP A 131 -14.52 -10.08 -3.34
C ASP A 131 -14.11 -11.31 -2.52
N LYS A 132 -15.09 -12.14 -2.16
CA LYS A 132 -14.85 -13.34 -1.34
C LYS A 132 -13.93 -14.38 -1.99
N HIS A 133 -13.77 -14.35 -3.32
CA HIS A 133 -13.01 -15.35 -4.07
C HIS A 133 -11.61 -14.86 -4.45
N ASN A 134 -11.45 -13.53 -4.55
CA ASN A 134 -10.24 -12.95 -5.09
C ASN A 134 -9.41 -12.11 -4.11
N TRP A 135 -9.91 -11.80 -2.90
CA TRP A 135 -9.28 -10.85 -1.96
C TRP A 135 -7.80 -11.17 -1.68
N HIS A 136 -7.50 -12.37 -1.21
CA HIS A 136 -6.11 -12.78 -0.94
C HIS A 136 -5.24 -12.75 -2.21
N LYS A 137 -5.81 -13.17 -3.33
CA LYS A 137 -5.12 -13.15 -4.62
C LYS A 137 -4.85 -11.72 -5.09
N ALA A 138 -5.76 -10.77 -4.85
CA ALA A 138 -5.56 -9.35 -5.11
C ALA A 138 -4.43 -8.76 -4.24
N LEU A 139 -4.38 -9.10 -2.95
CA LEU A 139 -3.29 -8.71 -2.06
C LEU A 139 -1.94 -9.25 -2.54
N ARG A 140 -1.89 -10.52 -2.95
CA ARG A 140 -0.69 -11.12 -3.53
C ARG A 140 -0.28 -10.41 -4.81
N ALA A 141 -1.20 -10.13 -5.73
CA ALA A 141 -0.92 -9.42 -6.97
C ALA A 141 -0.33 -8.03 -6.71
N SER A 142 -0.95 -7.29 -5.77
CA SER A 142 -0.51 -5.95 -5.36
C SER A 142 0.87 -5.91 -4.68
N SER A 143 1.37 -7.05 -4.20
CA SER A 143 2.63 -7.15 -3.44
C SER A 143 3.72 -7.97 -4.15
N THR A 144 3.46 -8.49 -5.36
CA THR A 144 4.42 -9.31 -6.10
C THR A 144 5.46 -8.42 -6.78
N LEU A 145 6.72 -8.55 -6.35
CA LEU A 145 7.88 -7.82 -6.91
C LEU A 145 8.71 -8.75 -7.78
N PRO A 146 8.75 -8.57 -9.11
CA PRO A 146 9.34 -9.53 -10.05
C PRO A 146 10.75 -10.02 -9.71
N PHE A 147 11.57 -9.14 -9.12
CA PHE A 147 12.97 -9.45 -8.77
C PHE A 147 13.14 -9.96 -7.34
N LEU A 148 12.30 -9.48 -6.40
CA LEU A 148 12.42 -9.77 -4.97
C LEU A 148 11.59 -10.96 -4.53
N THR A 149 10.38 -11.14 -5.11
CA THR A 149 9.47 -12.24 -4.77
C THR A 149 9.41 -13.32 -5.85
N LYS A 150 10.20 -13.17 -6.89
CA LYS A 150 10.24 -13.97 -8.14
C LYS A 150 8.88 -14.19 -8.82
N GLY A 151 8.84 -13.82 -10.09
CA GLY A 151 7.71 -14.09 -10.96
C GLY A 151 6.61 -13.03 -10.92
N TYR A 152 5.40 -13.50 -11.06
CA TYR A 152 4.18 -12.67 -11.17
C TYR A 152 3.00 -13.40 -10.52
N CYS A 153 1.95 -12.66 -10.22
CA CYS A 153 0.68 -13.23 -9.81
C CYS A 153 -0.23 -13.39 -11.03
N GLN A 154 -0.69 -14.63 -11.26
CA GLN A 154 -1.69 -14.88 -12.31
C GLN A 154 -3.06 -14.48 -11.77
N PHE A 155 -3.74 -13.50 -12.37
CA PHE A 155 -5.03 -12.97 -11.94
C PHE A 155 -5.94 -12.76 -13.14
N ASP A 156 -7.04 -13.49 -13.23
CA ASP A 156 -8.06 -13.38 -14.28
C ASP A 156 -7.47 -13.31 -15.71
N GLY A 157 -6.55 -14.23 -16.01
CA GLY A 157 -5.86 -14.30 -17.30
C GLY A 157 -4.71 -13.31 -17.48
N MET A 158 -4.51 -12.38 -16.55
CA MET A 158 -3.44 -11.39 -16.58
C MET A 158 -2.26 -11.82 -15.70
N LYS A 159 -1.04 -11.41 -16.08
CA LYS A 159 0.14 -11.45 -15.24
C LYS A 159 0.28 -10.11 -14.54
N LEU A 160 0.12 -10.10 -13.22
CA LEU A 160 0.16 -8.90 -12.40
C LEU A 160 1.38 -8.87 -11.47
N MET A 161 1.84 -7.68 -11.16
CA MET A 161 2.88 -7.38 -10.17
C MET A 161 2.47 -6.21 -9.28
N ASP A 162 3.33 -5.81 -8.34
CA ASP A 162 3.10 -4.76 -7.36
C ASP A 162 2.57 -3.47 -7.99
N GLY A 163 1.52 -2.92 -7.39
CA GLY A 163 0.85 -1.71 -7.88
C GLY A 163 1.70 -0.45 -7.80
N GLY A 164 2.73 -0.46 -6.94
CA GLY A 164 3.65 0.67 -6.79
C GLY A 164 4.43 1.02 -8.07
N TRP A 165 4.52 0.13 -9.03
CA TRP A 165 5.14 0.40 -10.33
C TRP A 165 4.27 1.23 -11.27
N SER A 166 2.94 1.17 -11.14
CA SER A 166 2.03 1.87 -12.06
C SER A 166 1.31 3.05 -11.42
N ASP A 167 0.84 2.90 -10.19
CA ASP A 167 0.15 3.97 -9.46
C ASP A 167 0.45 3.85 -7.95
N PRO A 168 1.63 4.35 -7.52
CA PRO A 168 2.11 4.21 -6.14
C PRO A 168 1.29 5.00 -5.12
N ILE A 169 0.63 6.09 -5.56
CA ILE A 169 -0.21 6.95 -4.72
C ILE A 169 -1.47 7.32 -5.52
N PRO A 170 -2.49 6.46 -5.54
CA PRO A 170 -3.64 6.53 -6.46
C PRO A 170 -4.63 7.67 -6.14
N VAL A 171 -4.13 8.91 -5.99
CA VAL A 171 -4.96 10.09 -5.70
C VAL A 171 -5.80 10.48 -6.90
N LYS A 172 -5.23 10.45 -8.12
CA LYS A 172 -5.98 10.72 -9.35
C LYS A 172 -7.12 9.74 -9.52
N ARG A 173 -6.87 8.45 -9.22
CA ARG A 173 -7.92 7.42 -9.25
C ARG A 173 -9.06 7.72 -8.27
N ALA A 174 -8.75 8.21 -7.06
CA ALA A 174 -9.77 8.62 -6.10
C ALA A 174 -10.63 9.78 -6.63
N VAL A 175 -10.00 10.76 -7.29
CA VAL A 175 -10.70 11.88 -7.95
C VAL A 175 -11.60 11.38 -9.09
N ASP A 176 -11.12 10.46 -9.93
CA ASP A 176 -11.90 9.85 -11.03
C ASP A 176 -13.13 9.10 -10.51
N LEU A 177 -13.06 8.53 -9.30
CA LEU A 177 -14.18 7.90 -8.60
C LEU A 177 -15.13 8.92 -7.94
N GLY A 178 -14.83 10.21 -8.05
CA GLY A 178 -15.66 11.31 -7.58
C GLY A 178 -15.36 11.76 -6.16
N ALA A 179 -14.20 11.42 -5.58
CA ALA A 179 -13.77 11.95 -4.29
C ALA A 179 -13.53 13.47 -4.37
N LYS A 180 -14.00 14.19 -3.33
CA LYS A 180 -13.74 15.62 -3.12
C LYS A 180 -12.85 15.87 -1.91
N LYS A 181 -12.85 14.95 -0.95
CA LYS A 181 -11.94 14.94 0.19
C LYS A 181 -11.12 13.65 0.15
N ILE A 182 -9.81 13.75 0.24
CA ILE A 182 -8.91 12.60 0.12
C ILE A 182 -7.91 12.65 1.26
N VAL A 183 -7.92 11.61 2.08
CA VAL A 183 -6.88 11.37 3.09
C VAL A 183 -5.88 10.38 2.51
N VAL A 184 -4.61 10.79 2.47
CA VAL A 184 -3.52 9.98 1.91
C VAL A 184 -2.57 9.57 3.01
N ILE A 185 -2.46 8.27 3.30
CA ILE A 185 -1.44 7.76 4.23
C ILE A 185 -0.20 7.40 3.43
N ARG A 186 0.92 8.03 3.80
CA ARG A 186 2.22 7.90 3.14
C ARG A 186 3.21 7.14 4.02
N THR A 187 4.13 6.41 3.39
CA THR A 187 5.26 5.74 4.06
C THR A 187 6.60 6.46 3.81
N MET A 188 6.52 7.63 3.20
CA MET A 188 7.65 8.53 2.89
C MET A 188 7.22 9.97 3.15
N PRO A 189 8.16 10.90 3.39
CA PRO A 189 7.85 12.32 3.56
C PRO A 189 6.96 12.88 2.45
N ALA A 190 6.09 13.83 2.81
CA ALA A 190 5.01 14.29 1.94
C ALA A 190 5.50 14.91 0.61
N ASP A 191 6.56 15.68 0.67
CA ASP A 191 7.17 16.43 -0.43
C ASP A 191 8.35 15.71 -1.09
N LEU A 192 8.72 14.52 -0.56
CA LEU A 192 9.86 13.78 -1.09
C LEU A 192 9.58 13.32 -2.53
N LYS A 193 10.43 13.77 -3.44
CA LYS A 193 10.51 13.26 -4.81
C LYS A 193 11.60 12.18 -4.91
N LEU A 194 11.35 11.18 -5.72
CA LEU A 194 12.32 10.12 -6.00
C LEU A 194 13.24 10.58 -7.13
N GLU A 195 14.51 10.28 -6.95
CA GLU A 195 15.49 10.36 -8.02
C GLU A 195 15.51 9.07 -8.82
N TRP A 196 16.17 9.09 -9.97
CA TRP A 196 16.39 7.92 -10.80
C TRP A 196 17.01 6.76 -10.00
N SER A 197 16.51 5.53 -10.21
CA SER A 197 16.97 4.36 -9.48
C SER A 197 17.64 3.32 -10.38
N TYR A 198 18.80 2.81 -9.94
CA TYR A 198 19.47 1.67 -10.58
C TYR A 198 18.58 0.44 -10.67
N PHE A 199 17.69 0.25 -9.70
CA PHE A 199 16.78 -0.89 -9.66
C PHE A 199 15.71 -0.79 -10.74
N GLY A 200 15.13 0.39 -10.95
CA GLY A 200 14.19 0.66 -12.04
C GLY A 200 14.86 0.49 -13.39
N TRP A 201 16.07 1.06 -13.57
CA TRP A 201 16.84 0.93 -14.80
C TRP A 201 17.17 -0.55 -15.14
N PHE A 202 17.63 -1.33 -14.16
CA PHE A 202 17.89 -2.76 -14.34
C PHE A 202 16.62 -3.52 -14.71
N GLY A 203 15.49 -3.20 -14.07
CA GLY A 203 14.19 -3.74 -14.42
C GLY A 203 13.78 -3.45 -15.85
N GLY A 204 14.04 -2.22 -16.31
CA GLY A 204 13.84 -1.81 -17.70
C GLY A 204 14.67 -2.65 -18.68
N LEU A 205 15.95 -2.85 -18.39
CA LEU A 205 16.84 -3.69 -19.22
C LEU A 205 16.41 -5.15 -19.24
N TRP A 206 15.97 -5.69 -18.13
CA TRP A 206 15.49 -7.07 -18.03
C TRP A 206 14.25 -7.33 -18.90
N HIS A 207 13.42 -6.31 -19.07
CA HIS A 207 12.18 -6.38 -19.85
C HIS A 207 12.29 -5.66 -21.21
N LYS A 208 13.48 -5.52 -21.77
CA LYS A 208 13.73 -4.81 -23.06
C LYS A 208 12.88 -5.30 -24.24
N GLU A 209 12.43 -6.56 -24.20
CA GLU A 209 11.55 -7.13 -25.23
C GLU A 209 10.10 -6.64 -25.12
N ASN A 210 9.75 -6.02 -24.00
CA ASN A 210 8.46 -5.37 -23.80
C ASN A 210 8.67 -3.86 -23.54
N PRO A 211 8.65 -3.01 -24.59
CA PRO A 211 8.98 -1.59 -24.46
C PRO A 211 8.13 -0.82 -23.46
N GLN A 212 6.86 -1.17 -23.35
CA GLN A 212 5.94 -0.49 -22.42
C GLN A 212 6.30 -0.82 -20.96
N LEU A 213 6.54 -2.09 -20.67
CA LEU A 213 6.95 -2.53 -19.33
C LEU A 213 8.36 -2.03 -18.98
N SER A 214 9.29 -2.09 -19.94
CA SER A 214 10.65 -1.55 -19.80
C SER A 214 10.63 -0.07 -19.42
N ARG A 215 9.83 0.72 -20.12
CA ARG A 215 9.63 2.14 -19.83
C ARG A 215 9.06 2.35 -18.42
N ARG A 216 8.06 1.55 -18.02
CA ARG A 216 7.44 1.63 -16.69
C ARG A 216 8.46 1.43 -15.56
N PHE A 217 9.40 0.50 -15.73
CA PHE A 217 10.48 0.31 -14.76
C PHE A 217 11.50 1.44 -14.78
N SER A 218 11.93 1.88 -15.96
CA SER A 218 12.96 2.93 -16.09
C SER A 218 12.50 4.30 -15.60
N GLU A 219 11.20 4.58 -15.68
CA GLU A 219 10.56 5.85 -15.31
C GLU A 219 9.73 5.73 -14.02
N ASP A 220 9.96 4.73 -13.16
CA ASP A 220 9.20 4.48 -11.95
C ASP A 220 9.14 5.71 -11.01
N HIS A 221 10.25 6.45 -10.90
CA HIS A 221 10.35 7.70 -10.16
C HIS A 221 9.47 8.82 -10.74
N GLU A 222 9.27 8.87 -12.07
CA GLU A 222 8.43 9.88 -12.71
C GLU A 222 6.95 9.67 -12.36
N TYR A 223 6.48 8.42 -12.34
CA TYR A 223 5.09 8.11 -11.94
C TYR A 223 4.83 8.44 -10.48
N TYR A 224 5.82 8.15 -9.62
CA TYR A 224 5.74 8.54 -8.22
C TYR A 224 5.71 10.08 -8.09
N ASN A 225 6.64 10.78 -8.71
CA ASN A 225 6.76 12.23 -8.66
C ASN A 225 5.53 12.93 -9.26
N ALA A 226 4.94 12.37 -10.32
CA ALA A 226 3.69 12.89 -10.90
C ALA A 226 2.51 12.85 -9.90
N SER A 227 2.48 11.88 -8.98
CA SER A 227 1.48 11.85 -7.91
C SER A 227 1.76 12.93 -6.87
N ILE A 228 3.04 13.18 -6.53
CA ILE A 228 3.43 14.28 -5.61
C ILE A 228 3.09 15.63 -6.22
N ASP A 229 3.43 15.84 -7.49
CA ASP A 229 3.14 17.09 -8.19
C ASP A 229 1.63 17.34 -8.30
N TYR A 230 0.85 16.28 -8.53
CA TYR A 230 -0.60 16.40 -8.55
C TYR A 230 -1.15 16.85 -7.18
N ILE A 231 -0.68 16.25 -6.09
CA ILE A 231 -1.09 16.63 -4.73
C ILE A 231 -0.68 18.10 -4.45
N ALA A 232 0.58 18.44 -4.76
CA ALA A 232 1.12 19.79 -4.54
C ALA A 232 0.44 20.87 -5.40
N SER A 233 -0.14 20.49 -6.56
CA SER A 233 -0.87 21.42 -7.43
C SER A 233 -2.16 21.95 -6.81
N ASN A 234 -2.60 21.39 -5.68
CA ASN A 234 -3.84 21.76 -4.98
C ASN A 234 -5.03 21.83 -5.95
N PRO A 235 -5.43 20.71 -6.55
CA PRO A 235 -6.40 20.70 -7.64
C PRO A 235 -7.73 21.31 -7.19
N LYS A 236 -8.28 22.18 -8.03
CA LYS A 236 -9.48 22.98 -7.72
C LYS A 236 -10.65 22.08 -7.28
N ASN A 237 -11.29 22.44 -6.17
CA ASN A 237 -12.42 21.73 -5.56
C ASN A 237 -12.11 20.29 -5.06
N ILE A 238 -10.83 20.00 -4.79
CA ILE A 238 -10.39 18.74 -4.18
C ILE A 238 -9.59 19.09 -2.92
N ASP A 239 -10.00 18.57 -1.79
CA ASP A 239 -9.28 18.70 -0.52
C ASP A 239 -8.42 17.45 -0.30
N ILE A 240 -7.10 17.60 -0.24
CA ILE A 240 -6.16 16.50 -0.08
C ILE A 240 -5.33 16.71 1.18
N VAL A 241 -5.51 15.83 2.16
CA VAL A 241 -4.72 15.84 3.39
C VAL A 241 -3.78 14.64 3.39
N GLN A 242 -2.49 14.88 3.61
CA GLN A 242 -1.49 13.83 3.72
C GLN A 242 -1.14 13.54 5.18
N ILE A 243 -1.16 12.27 5.57
CA ILE A 243 -0.59 11.77 6.82
C ILE A 243 0.72 11.08 6.43
N ALA A 244 1.83 11.79 6.61
CA ALA A 244 3.15 11.39 6.16
C ALA A 244 4.18 11.61 7.26
N PRO A 245 5.20 10.74 7.41
CA PRO A 245 6.27 11.01 8.34
C PRO A 245 7.07 12.25 7.88
N GLU A 246 7.54 13.07 8.82
CA GLU A 246 8.34 14.28 8.49
C GLU A 246 9.71 13.93 7.90
N LYS A 247 10.26 12.77 8.29
CA LYS A 247 11.55 12.24 7.84
C LYS A 247 11.39 10.80 7.39
N HIS A 248 12.41 10.26 6.73
CA HIS A 248 12.44 8.84 6.43
C HIS A 248 12.20 8.01 7.69
N LEU A 249 11.33 7.01 7.59
CA LEU A 249 11.11 6.03 8.64
C LEU A 249 12.43 5.30 8.97
N THR A 250 12.58 4.89 10.21
CA THR A 250 13.76 4.12 10.63
C THR A 250 13.74 2.68 10.11
N THR A 251 12.54 2.16 9.85
CA THR A 251 12.30 0.89 9.15
C THR A 251 12.49 1.10 7.65
N SER A 252 13.35 0.30 7.02
CA SER A 252 13.43 0.23 5.55
C SER A 252 12.40 -0.75 4.98
N SER A 253 12.27 -0.80 3.65
CA SER A 253 11.28 -1.69 3.02
C SER A 253 11.53 -3.17 3.31
N TYR A 254 12.79 -3.59 3.47
CA TYR A 254 13.18 -5.00 3.59
C TYR A 254 14.16 -5.28 4.73
N SER A 255 14.45 -4.31 5.57
CA SER A 255 15.36 -4.46 6.72
C SER A 255 14.91 -3.60 7.86
N THR A 256 14.92 -4.18 9.07
CA THR A 256 14.50 -3.46 10.27
C THR A 256 15.00 -4.14 11.54
N SER A 257 14.58 -3.63 12.68
CA SER A 257 14.76 -4.22 14.00
C SER A 257 13.50 -4.01 14.84
N LYS A 258 13.34 -4.78 15.91
CA LYS A 258 12.18 -4.66 16.80
C LYS A 258 11.98 -3.23 17.32
N HIS A 259 13.07 -2.57 17.68
CA HIS A 259 13.03 -1.19 18.18
C HIS A 259 12.53 -0.22 17.09
N LYS A 260 13.02 -0.35 15.86
CA LYS A 260 12.60 0.49 14.72
C LYS A 260 11.12 0.31 14.40
N ILE A 261 10.64 -0.94 14.38
CA ILE A 261 9.22 -1.25 14.18
C ILE A 261 8.35 -0.58 15.25
N ILE A 262 8.72 -0.71 16.53
CA ILE A 262 7.96 -0.10 17.63
C ILE A 262 7.97 1.43 17.49
N SER A 263 9.12 2.01 17.17
CA SER A 263 9.26 3.47 17.00
C SER A 263 8.37 3.98 15.88
N ASP A 264 8.46 3.36 14.69
CA ASP A 264 7.71 3.83 13.52
C ASP A 264 6.20 3.51 13.63
N TYR A 265 5.82 2.45 14.34
CA TYR A 265 4.43 2.19 14.68
C TYR A 265 3.87 3.29 15.59
N ARG A 266 4.57 3.64 16.68
CA ARG A 266 4.16 4.72 17.59
C ARG A 266 4.06 6.05 16.87
N LEU A 267 5.04 6.36 16.01
CA LEU A 267 5.00 7.55 15.18
C LEU A 267 3.72 7.57 14.32
N GLY A 268 3.33 6.43 13.73
CA GLY A 268 2.08 6.31 12.99
C GLY A 268 0.84 6.57 13.85
N VAL A 269 0.80 6.04 15.08
CA VAL A 269 -0.30 6.31 16.04
C VAL A 269 -0.37 7.81 16.36
N ASP A 270 0.76 8.44 16.65
CA ASP A 270 0.82 9.87 16.98
C ASP A 270 0.31 10.74 15.82
N PHE A 271 0.73 10.45 14.59
CA PHE A 271 0.26 11.16 13.39
C PHE A 271 -1.24 10.93 13.11
N GLY A 272 -1.72 9.71 13.34
CA GLY A 272 -3.14 9.38 13.25
C GLY A 272 -3.97 10.17 14.26
N MET A 273 -3.51 10.28 15.51
CA MET A 273 -4.18 11.06 16.56
C MET A 273 -4.15 12.56 16.28
N GLN A 274 -3.03 13.11 15.79
CA GLN A 274 -2.93 14.51 15.39
C GLN A 274 -3.91 14.83 14.25
N PHE A 275 -3.98 13.98 13.24
CA PHE A 275 -4.95 14.13 12.16
C PHE A 275 -6.39 14.14 12.69
N LEU A 276 -6.77 13.21 13.56
CA LEU A 276 -8.11 13.13 14.13
C LEU A 276 -8.46 14.39 14.91
N HIS A 277 -7.52 14.93 15.68
CA HIS A 277 -7.73 16.17 16.43
C HIS A 277 -8.00 17.36 15.47
N SER A 278 -7.18 17.53 14.43
CA SER A 278 -7.37 18.59 13.43
C SER A 278 -8.66 18.42 12.62
N TYR A 279 -9.02 17.17 12.29
CA TYR A 279 -10.24 16.87 11.53
C TYR A 279 -11.52 17.25 12.30
N HIS A 280 -11.56 17.05 13.62
CA HIS A 280 -12.70 17.44 14.45
C HIS A 280 -12.80 18.96 14.62
N GLN A 281 -11.69 19.67 14.76
CA GLN A 281 -11.69 21.14 14.89
C GLN A 281 -12.14 21.86 13.59
N GLY A 282 -11.90 21.28 12.42
CA GLY A 282 -12.33 21.85 11.13
C GLY A 282 -13.79 21.50 10.78
N SER A 283 -14.48 20.71 11.61
CA SER A 283 -15.87 20.29 11.42
C SER A 283 -16.85 21.07 12.30
N GLU A 284 -16.35 21.90 13.23
CA GLU A 284 -17.11 22.88 14.03
C GLU A 284 -17.12 24.25 13.31
#